data_be8a6deb6f06cef014b00a0e0e5d85f2
#
_entry.id   be8a6deb6f06cef014b00a0e0e5d85f2
#
_cell.length_a   1.000
_cell.length_b   1.000
_cell.length_c   1.000
_cell.angle_alpha   90.00
_cell.angle_beta   90.00
_cell.angle_gamma   90.00
#
_symmetry.space_group_name_H-M   'P 1'
#
loop_
_entity.id
_entity.type
_entity.pdbx_description
1 polymer ?
#
loop_
_entity_poly.entity_id
_entity_poly.type
_entity_poly.pdbx_seq_one_letter_code
_entity_poly.pdbx_strand_id
1 'polypeptide(L)'
;MVPVADSDPVLIGNRVEAVVPYLLSDEFVVDAKEDGQVVEVTKDWVVVKYKSGKNYAIDIAPRVKKNASAGFFVDNTLRCDLKLGDKFKKGDVLAYNDKQFTKHTDDNGASMNLGVLTKIAISSSWDIYEDSTPITAKLSERLATEMIDEKPVVLKPNTIVDYIAKVGQPVKTGDVLIKFSEAMSDEMQALFNSMRDNDRLGQIAEDAKTTIKAKHTGEVVDIKIYTTVPNDELDPSLLKIVTDYQKKIRSRNKVLDKYANPDDVKFYEAGQIISEVDEPINPSKNGKIKGEYIDEGVLILFYVKYKDVAAKGDKIVANFALKGVTSHVIDEGYEPYSEYRPDEEISTIIAPLAVAARKTPSIFIAMFGNKLLIEAKRQLKDIYLNGKEPPVGYKK
;
A
#
# COMPACT_ATOMS: atom_id res chain seq x y z
N MET A 1 -13.90 4.72 -4.76
CA MET A 1 -13.83 3.65 -3.73
C MET A 1 -12.41 3.61 -3.22
N VAL A 2 -12.24 3.41 -1.94
CA VAL A 2 -10.93 3.21 -1.32
C VAL A 2 -10.66 1.70 -1.30
N PRO A 3 -9.49 1.23 -1.77
CA PRO A 3 -9.17 -0.19 -1.74
C PRO A 3 -9.03 -0.68 -0.29
N VAL A 4 -9.57 -1.86 0.00
CA VAL A 4 -9.38 -2.52 1.29
C VAL A 4 -8.05 -3.27 1.32
N ALA A 5 -7.48 -3.45 2.52
CA ALA A 5 -6.19 -4.10 2.71
C ALA A 5 -6.22 -5.59 2.30
N ASP A 6 -7.33 -6.28 2.60
CA ASP A 6 -7.53 -7.70 2.36
C ASP A 6 -8.70 -7.92 1.40
N SER A 7 -8.49 -7.69 0.11
CA SER A 7 -9.52 -7.89 -0.89
C SER A 7 -9.62 -9.35 -1.35
N ASP A 8 -10.83 -9.79 -1.65
CA ASP A 8 -11.11 -11.15 -2.14
C ASP A 8 -11.47 -11.12 -3.63
N PRO A 9 -11.14 -12.17 -4.39
CA PRO A 9 -11.65 -12.35 -5.74
C PRO A 9 -13.17 -12.58 -5.73
N VAL A 10 -13.87 -12.05 -6.72
CA VAL A 10 -15.31 -12.28 -6.86
C VAL A 10 -15.61 -13.73 -7.19
N LEU A 11 -16.67 -14.31 -6.59
CA LEU A 11 -17.11 -15.67 -6.91
C LEU A 11 -17.93 -15.71 -8.22
N ILE A 12 -18.79 -14.70 -8.40
CA ILE A 12 -19.59 -14.55 -9.62
C ILE A 12 -19.35 -13.14 -10.14
N GLY A 13 -18.73 -13.03 -11.30
CA GLY A 13 -18.43 -11.79 -11.99
C GLY A 13 -19.00 -11.77 -13.41
N ASN A 14 -18.83 -10.65 -14.08
CA ASN A 14 -19.21 -10.45 -15.48
C ASN A 14 -17.99 -10.48 -16.44
N ARG A 15 -16.84 -10.91 -15.94
CA ARG A 15 -15.54 -10.95 -16.60
C ARG A 15 -14.85 -9.59 -16.81
N VAL A 16 -15.47 -8.48 -16.45
CA VAL A 16 -14.81 -7.15 -16.47
C VAL A 16 -13.61 -7.16 -15.55
N GLU A 17 -13.70 -7.83 -14.41
CA GLU A 17 -12.61 -8.02 -13.45
C GLU A 17 -11.36 -8.66 -14.06
N ALA A 18 -11.50 -9.51 -15.07
CA ALA A 18 -10.38 -10.14 -15.79
C ALA A 18 -9.84 -9.27 -16.94
N VAL A 19 -10.58 -8.26 -17.38
CA VAL A 19 -10.18 -7.33 -18.45
C VAL A 19 -9.48 -6.09 -17.89
N VAL A 20 -9.94 -5.62 -16.72
CA VAL A 20 -9.40 -4.40 -16.07
C VAL A 20 -7.88 -4.43 -15.89
N PRO A 21 -7.23 -5.53 -15.49
CA PRO A 21 -5.76 -5.57 -15.36
C PRO A 21 -5.00 -5.10 -16.60
N TYR A 22 -5.49 -5.44 -17.77
CA TYR A 22 -4.86 -5.10 -19.06
C TYR A 22 -5.20 -3.69 -19.58
N LEU A 23 -6.15 -3.03 -18.95
CA LEU A 23 -6.54 -1.64 -19.26
C LEU A 23 -5.85 -0.61 -18.35
N LEU A 24 -5.27 -1.08 -17.23
CA LEU A 24 -4.55 -0.23 -16.29
C LEU A 24 -3.10 -0.04 -16.75
N SER A 25 -2.42 0.92 -16.13
CA SER A 25 -1.00 1.11 -16.36
C SER A 25 -0.17 -0.01 -15.73
N ASP A 26 1.05 -0.22 -16.26
CA ASP A 26 2.05 -1.17 -15.74
C ASP A 26 2.42 -0.90 -14.26
N GLU A 27 1.92 0.20 -13.69
CA GLU A 27 2.05 0.49 -12.25
C GLU A 27 1.27 -0.45 -11.34
N PHE A 28 0.20 -1.07 -11.85
CA PHE A 28 -0.66 -1.97 -11.09
C PHE A 28 -0.52 -3.42 -11.51
N VAL A 29 -0.41 -3.66 -12.82
CA VAL A 29 -0.24 -4.98 -13.40
C VAL A 29 0.69 -4.84 -14.60
N VAL A 30 1.75 -5.62 -14.61
CA VAL A 30 2.70 -5.72 -15.72
C VAL A 30 2.40 -6.97 -16.49
N ASP A 31 1.92 -6.85 -17.72
CA ASP A 31 1.73 -7.95 -18.66
C ASP A 31 2.86 -8.01 -19.70
N ALA A 32 3.17 -9.21 -20.15
CA ALA A 32 4.17 -9.43 -21.18
C ALA A 32 3.72 -8.90 -22.55
N LYS A 33 4.44 -7.94 -23.08
CA LYS A 33 4.13 -7.35 -24.40
C LYS A 33 4.55 -8.27 -25.56
N GLU A 34 5.51 -9.16 -25.32
CA GLU A 34 6.03 -10.18 -26.24
C GLU A 34 6.38 -11.46 -25.47
N ASP A 35 6.62 -12.56 -26.17
CA ASP A 35 7.24 -13.74 -25.55
C ASP A 35 8.66 -13.42 -25.10
N GLY A 36 9.10 -14.03 -24.00
CA GLY A 36 10.42 -13.76 -23.46
C GLY A 36 10.85 -14.69 -22.36
N GLN A 37 11.91 -14.26 -21.68
CA GLN A 37 12.53 -15.00 -20.58
C GLN A 37 13.04 -14.05 -19.51
N VAL A 38 13.00 -14.48 -18.24
CA VAL A 38 13.59 -13.77 -17.10
C VAL A 38 15.11 -13.92 -17.13
N VAL A 39 15.84 -12.79 -17.15
CA VAL A 39 17.31 -12.76 -17.25
C VAL A 39 18.01 -12.32 -15.97
N GLU A 40 17.30 -11.62 -15.07
CA GLU A 40 17.83 -11.21 -13.76
C GLU A 40 16.70 -11.14 -12.75
N VAL A 41 16.97 -11.55 -11.51
CA VAL A 41 16.04 -11.38 -10.38
C VAL A 41 16.84 -10.90 -9.19
N THR A 42 16.48 -9.75 -8.65
CA THR A 42 17.05 -9.18 -7.44
C THR A 42 15.94 -8.93 -6.41
N LYS A 43 16.28 -8.37 -5.26
CA LYS A 43 15.30 -7.98 -4.24
C LYS A 43 14.31 -6.90 -4.74
N ASP A 44 14.80 -6.00 -5.61
CA ASP A 44 14.07 -4.80 -6.01
C ASP A 44 13.65 -4.81 -7.50
N TRP A 45 14.27 -5.68 -8.31
CA TRP A 45 14.08 -5.71 -9.75
C TRP A 45 13.96 -7.11 -10.32
N VAL A 46 13.05 -7.27 -11.28
CA VAL A 46 13.02 -8.42 -12.20
C VAL A 46 13.24 -7.89 -13.60
N VAL A 47 14.29 -8.38 -14.27
CA VAL A 47 14.59 -8.01 -15.65
C VAL A 47 14.20 -9.14 -16.57
N VAL A 48 13.42 -8.81 -17.60
CA VAL A 48 12.99 -9.75 -18.63
C VAL A 48 13.58 -9.35 -19.98
N LYS A 49 13.90 -10.35 -20.80
CA LYS A 49 14.35 -10.17 -22.17
C LYS A 49 13.30 -10.72 -23.13
N TYR A 50 12.79 -9.89 -23.99
CA TYR A 50 11.83 -10.24 -25.03
C TYR A 50 12.50 -10.91 -26.25
N LYS A 51 11.73 -11.62 -27.07
CA LYS A 51 12.23 -12.22 -28.33
C LYS A 51 12.81 -11.20 -29.32
N SER A 52 12.31 -9.97 -29.31
CA SER A 52 12.85 -8.85 -30.07
C SER A 52 14.28 -8.44 -29.67
N GLY A 53 14.80 -8.99 -28.56
CA GLY A 53 16.09 -8.63 -27.98
C GLY A 53 16.02 -7.47 -26.99
N LYS A 54 14.87 -6.81 -26.83
CA LYS A 54 14.65 -5.74 -25.85
C LYS A 54 14.59 -6.29 -24.44
N ASN A 55 15.18 -5.55 -23.49
CA ASN A 55 15.04 -5.82 -22.08
C ASN A 55 13.95 -4.92 -21.47
N TYR A 56 13.31 -5.40 -20.41
CA TYR A 56 12.36 -4.63 -19.63
C TYR A 56 12.58 -4.91 -18.15
N ALA A 57 12.71 -3.86 -17.33
CA ALA A 57 12.90 -3.98 -15.89
C ALA A 57 11.61 -3.67 -15.14
N ILE A 58 11.21 -4.59 -14.29
CA ILE A 58 10.02 -4.50 -13.45
C ILE A 58 10.47 -4.12 -12.04
N ASP A 59 10.01 -2.99 -11.54
CA ASP A 59 10.23 -2.55 -10.17
C ASP A 59 9.30 -3.31 -9.21
N ILE A 60 9.89 -4.13 -8.34
CA ILE A 60 9.19 -4.90 -7.31
C ILE A 60 9.52 -4.44 -5.89
N ALA A 61 10.30 -3.36 -5.74
CA ALA A 61 10.58 -2.77 -4.44
C ALA A 61 9.31 -2.18 -3.79
N PRO A 62 9.27 -2.06 -2.46
CA PRO A 62 8.21 -1.34 -1.78
C PRO A 62 8.02 0.06 -2.38
N ARG A 63 6.81 0.36 -2.79
CA ARG A 63 6.49 1.59 -3.52
C ARG A 63 5.26 2.27 -2.96
N VAL A 64 5.45 3.52 -2.55
CA VAL A 64 4.38 4.41 -2.10
C VAL A 64 3.92 5.27 -3.25
N LYS A 65 2.62 5.32 -3.51
CA LYS A 65 2.02 6.14 -4.56
C LYS A 65 0.89 7.00 -4.03
N LYS A 66 0.83 8.25 -4.51
CA LYS A 66 -0.28 9.16 -4.20
C LYS A 66 -1.51 8.77 -5.01
N ASN A 67 -2.63 8.56 -4.33
CA ASN A 67 -3.92 8.41 -4.98
C ASN A 67 -4.43 9.80 -5.40
N ALA A 68 -4.41 10.09 -6.70
CA ALA A 68 -4.76 11.41 -7.24
C ALA A 68 -6.20 11.85 -6.92
N SER A 69 -7.15 10.91 -6.86
CA SER A 69 -8.56 11.21 -6.64
C SER A 69 -8.92 11.39 -5.16
N ALA A 70 -8.18 10.77 -4.25
CA ALA A 70 -8.47 10.78 -2.81
C ALA A 70 -7.46 11.60 -1.98
N GLY A 71 -6.31 11.98 -2.56
CA GLY A 71 -5.31 12.82 -1.92
C GLY A 71 -4.43 12.14 -0.88
N PHE A 72 -4.62 10.84 -0.64
CA PHE A 72 -3.79 10.05 0.28
C PHE A 72 -2.83 9.12 -0.47
N PHE A 73 -1.82 8.63 0.25
CA PHE A 73 -0.85 7.68 -0.30
C PHE A 73 -1.26 6.24 0.02
N VAL A 74 -0.97 5.34 -0.91
CA VAL A 74 -1.22 3.90 -0.80
C VAL A 74 0.04 3.10 -1.14
N ASP A 75 0.11 1.90 -0.59
CA ASP A 75 1.10 0.92 -0.98
C ASP A 75 0.75 0.35 -2.37
N ASN A 76 1.65 0.54 -3.32
CA ASN A 76 1.53 0.01 -4.67
C ASN A 76 2.72 -0.87 -5.04
N THR A 77 3.13 -1.71 -4.12
CA THR A 77 4.20 -2.70 -4.32
C THR A 77 3.70 -3.82 -5.23
N LEU A 78 4.49 -4.16 -6.23
CA LEU A 78 4.18 -5.27 -7.13
C LEU A 78 4.79 -6.57 -6.61
N ARG A 79 4.00 -7.62 -6.64
CA ARG A 79 4.43 -8.99 -6.43
C ARG A 79 4.83 -9.62 -7.75
N CYS A 80 5.98 -10.28 -7.78
CA CYS A 80 6.44 -11.07 -8.91
C CYS A 80 6.89 -12.44 -8.41
N ASP A 81 6.28 -13.49 -8.95
CA ASP A 81 6.59 -14.89 -8.57
C ASP A 81 7.57 -15.57 -9.55
N LEU A 82 8.06 -14.84 -10.56
CA LEU A 82 8.96 -15.35 -11.58
C LEU A 82 10.38 -15.59 -11.04
N LYS A 83 11.02 -16.63 -11.54
CA LYS A 83 12.38 -17.01 -11.22
C LYS A 83 13.30 -16.80 -12.41
N LEU A 84 14.60 -16.71 -12.13
CA LEU A 84 15.63 -16.63 -13.17
C LEU A 84 15.49 -17.80 -14.14
N GLY A 85 15.41 -17.49 -15.44
CA GLY A 85 15.27 -18.47 -16.52
C GLY A 85 13.83 -18.84 -16.89
N ASP A 86 12.83 -18.40 -16.13
CA ASP A 86 11.42 -18.66 -16.45
C ASP A 86 11.07 -18.03 -17.82
N LYS A 87 10.31 -18.79 -18.61
CA LYS A 87 9.79 -18.35 -19.92
C LYS A 87 8.33 -17.95 -19.76
N PHE A 88 7.95 -16.94 -20.50
CA PHE A 88 6.58 -16.42 -20.52
C PHE A 88 6.15 -16.12 -21.96
N LYS A 89 4.85 -16.04 -22.17
CA LYS A 89 4.23 -15.69 -23.44
C LYS A 89 3.65 -14.27 -23.38
N LYS A 90 3.43 -13.71 -24.55
CA LYS A 90 2.71 -12.44 -24.69
C LYS A 90 1.35 -12.54 -24.00
N GLY A 91 1.02 -11.56 -23.15
CA GLY A 91 -0.22 -11.49 -22.38
C GLY A 91 -0.14 -12.14 -20.99
N ASP A 92 0.90 -12.92 -20.68
CA ASP A 92 1.09 -13.44 -19.33
C ASP A 92 1.33 -12.29 -18.35
N VAL A 93 0.73 -12.35 -17.16
CA VAL A 93 0.97 -11.40 -16.09
C VAL A 93 2.30 -11.73 -15.40
N LEU A 94 3.23 -10.79 -15.48
CA LEU A 94 4.59 -10.89 -14.94
C LEU A 94 4.67 -10.42 -13.48
N ALA A 95 4.02 -9.29 -13.19
CA ALA A 95 3.94 -8.74 -11.84
C ALA A 95 2.59 -8.04 -11.61
N TYR A 96 2.13 -8.00 -10.38
CA TYR A 96 0.84 -7.41 -10.05
C TYR A 96 0.78 -6.95 -8.58
N ASN A 97 -0.08 -5.99 -8.28
CA ASN A 97 -0.39 -5.62 -6.89
C ASN A 97 -1.32 -6.67 -6.29
N ASP A 98 -0.80 -7.54 -5.43
CA ASP A 98 -1.55 -8.67 -4.85
C ASP A 98 -2.63 -8.28 -3.84
N LYS A 99 -2.66 -7.02 -3.41
CA LYS A 99 -3.75 -6.46 -2.59
C LYS A 99 -5.00 -6.15 -3.39
N GLN A 100 -4.85 -5.90 -4.70
CA GLN A 100 -5.95 -5.48 -5.58
C GLN A 100 -6.26 -6.49 -6.68
N PHE A 101 -5.35 -7.43 -6.94
CA PHE A 101 -5.47 -8.41 -8.02
C PHE A 101 -5.15 -9.81 -7.53
N THR A 102 -5.80 -10.79 -8.11
CA THR A 102 -5.50 -12.21 -7.91
C THR A 102 -5.03 -12.80 -9.23
N LYS A 103 -3.83 -13.40 -9.22
CA LYS A 103 -3.31 -14.12 -10.38
C LYS A 103 -4.05 -15.43 -10.56
N HIS A 104 -4.40 -15.75 -11.81
CA HIS A 104 -5.03 -17.03 -12.16
C HIS A 104 -4.02 -18.16 -12.13
N THR A 105 -4.50 -19.37 -11.86
CA THR A 105 -3.68 -20.59 -11.82
C THR A 105 -3.67 -21.34 -13.14
N ASP A 106 -4.59 -21.06 -14.05
CA ASP A 106 -4.83 -21.80 -15.29
C ASP A 106 -4.33 -21.10 -16.57
N ASP A 107 -4.40 -19.76 -16.62
CA ASP A 107 -4.09 -19.01 -17.85
C ASP A 107 -3.00 -17.92 -17.68
N ASN A 108 -2.32 -17.87 -16.53
CA ASN A 108 -1.34 -16.82 -16.18
C ASN A 108 -1.88 -15.38 -16.26
N GLY A 109 -3.19 -15.19 -16.32
CA GLY A 109 -3.84 -13.90 -16.24
C GLY A 109 -4.01 -13.41 -14.81
N ALA A 110 -4.70 -12.31 -14.64
CA ALA A 110 -5.12 -11.79 -13.34
C ALA A 110 -6.52 -11.21 -13.38
N SER A 111 -7.19 -11.23 -12.24
CA SER A 111 -8.49 -10.55 -12.05
C SER A 111 -8.40 -9.52 -10.94
N MET A 112 -9.11 -8.41 -11.12
CA MET A 112 -9.24 -7.38 -10.08
C MET A 112 -10.13 -7.89 -8.96
N ASN A 113 -9.70 -7.71 -7.72
CA ASN A 113 -10.50 -7.95 -6.53
C ASN A 113 -11.41 -6.75 -6.26
N LEU A 114 -12.66 -7.00 -5.87
CA LEU A 114 -13.67 -5.94 -5.74
C LEU A 114 -14.07 -5.65 -4.27
N GLY A 115 -13.32 -6.14 -3.32
CA GLY A 115 -13.59 -5.92 -1.90
C GLY A 115 -13.56 -7.23 -1.11
N VAL A 116 -14.35 -7.32 -0.05
CA VAL A 116 -14.35 -8.44 0.90
C VAL A 116 -15.56 -9.34 0.66
N LEU A 117 -15.33 -10.63 0.50
CA LEU A 117 -16.41 -11.63 0.50
C LEU A 117 -16.89 -11.84 1.93
N THR A 118 -18.17 -11.59 2.16
CA THR A 118 -18.77 -11.72 3.48
C THR A 118 -20.21 -12.21 3.41
N LYS A 119 -20.75 -12.65 4.54
CA LYS A 119 -22.14 -13.08 4.64
C LYS A 119 -23.02 -11.89 4.95
N ILE A 120 -23.99 -11.67 4.09
CA ILE A 120 -24.97 -10.60 4.18
C ILE A 120 -26.35 -11.19 4.37
N ALA A 121 -27.09 -10.71 5.40
CA ALA A 121 -28.52 -10.98 5.50
C ALA A 121 -29.31 -9.79 4.97
N ILE A 122 -30.41 -10.08 4.28
CA ILE A 122 -31.44 -9.07 3.98
C ILE A 122 -32.56 -9.31 4.98
N SER A 123 -32.63 -8.44 6.00
CA SER A 123 -33.58 -8.58 7.10
C SER A 123 -33.89 -7.23 7.72
N SER A 124 -35.02 -7.15 8.42
CA SER A 124 -35.37 -6.01 9.25
C SER A 124 -34.78 -6.18 10.65
N SER A 125 -34.22 -5.12 11.20
CA SER A 125 -33.83 -5.00 12.60
C SER A 125 -34.30 -3.66 13.14
N TRP A 126 -34.43 -3.54 14.46
CA TRP A 126 -34.86 -2.33 15.13
C TRP A 126 -33.97 -1.10 14.89
N ASP A 127 -32.69 -1.37 14.55
CA ASP A 127 -31.63 -0.38 14.35
C ASP A 127 -31.27 -0.14 12.89
N ILE A 128 -32.03 -0.76 11.96
CA ILE A 128 -31.77 -0.67 10.51
C ILE A 128 -32.93 0.02 9.82
N TYR A 129 -32.62 1.13 9.14
CA TYR A 129 -33.58 1.86 8.33
C TYR A 129 -32.92 2.34 7.03
N GLU A 130 -33.58 2.12 5.90
CA GLU A 130 -33.10 2.49 4.57
C GLU A 130 -31.64 2.04 4.30
N ASP A 131 -30.73 3.01 4.15
CA ASP A 131 -29.31 2.77 3.82
C ASP A 131 -28.43 2.50 5.06
N SER A 132 -29.03 2.42 6.25
CA SER A 132 -28.33 2.06 7.49
C SER A 132 -27.88 0.59 7.46
N THR A 133 -26.62 0.35 7.69
CA THR A 133 -26.00 -0.99 7.56
C THR A 133 -25.05 -1.25 8.74
N PRO A 134 -25.43 -2.05 9.74
CA PRO A 134 -24.51 -2.47 10.79
C PRO A 134 -23.51 -3.48 10.26
N ILE A 135 -22.30 -3.45 10.78
CA ILE A 135 -21.22 -4.40 10.44
C ILE A 135 -20.66 -5.02 11.72
N THR A 136 -20.20 -6.26 11.68
CA THR A 136 -19.49 -6.88 12.81
C THR A 136 -18.09 -6.29 12.98
N ALA A 137 -17.53 -6.39 14.18
CA ALA A 137 -16.15 -5.97 14.47
C ALA A 137 -15.14 -6.63 13.51
N LYS A 138 -15.34 -7.91 13.22
CA LYS A 138 -14.51 -8.67 12.31
C LYS A 138 -14.62 -8.20 10.85
N LEU A 139 -15.81 -7.81 10.39
CA LEU A 139 -15.97 -7.20 9.08
C LEU A 139 -15.36 -5.80 9.03
N SER A 140 -15.49 -5.01 10.11
CA SER A 140 -14.84 -3.70 10.25
C SER A 140 -13.33 -3.81 10.03
N GLU A 141 -12.66 -4.78 10.66
CA GLU A 141 -11.23 -5.04 10.48
C GLU A 141 -10.87 -5.50 9.06
N ARG A 142 -11.70 -6.36 8.45
CA ARG A 142 -11.48 -6.82 7.06
C ARG A 142 -11.70 -5.71 6.03
N LEU A 143 -12.57 -4.75 6.31
CA LEU A 143 -12.78 -3.56 5.50
C LEU A 143 -11.74 -2.47 5.75
N ALA A 144 -10.75 -2.73 6.60
CA ALA A 144 -9.68 -1.78 6.85
C ALA A 144 -8.96 -1.39 5.57
N THR A 145 -8.56 -0.12 5.50
CA THR A 145 -7.72 0.41 4.42
C THR A 145 -6.32 0.64 4.95
N GLU A 146 -5.31 0.21 4.20
CA GLU A 146 -3.93 0.60 4.49
C GLU A 146 -3.68 1.98 3.86
N MET A 147 -3.48 2.94 4.72
CA MET A 147 -3.16 4.32 4.37
C MET A 147 -1.72 4.64 4.72
N ILE A 148 -1.13 5.58 3.99
CA ILE A 148 0.21 6.05 4.26
C ILE A 148 0.15 7.56 4.48
N ASP A 149 0.62 7.98 5.65
CA ASP A 149 0.80 9.39 6.00
C ASP A 149 2.19 9.85 5.54
N GLU A 150 2.23 10.92 4.75
CA GLU A 150 3.47 11.57 4.34
C GLU A 150 3.79 12.70 5.31
N LYS A 151 4.94 12.62 5.95
CA LYS A 151 5.42 13.65 6.85
C LYS A 151 6.66 14.31 6.29
N PRO A 152 6.56 15.53 5.70
CA PRO A 152 7.70 16.28 5.22
C PRO A 152 8.44 16.95 6.37
N VAL A 153 9.76 16.99 6.26
CA VAL A 153 10.67 17.70 7.16
C VAL A 153 11.72 18.41 6.31
N VAL A 154 11.78 19.73 6.41
CA VAL A 154 12.77 20.56 5.73
C VAL A 154 13.84 20.93 6.74
N LEU A 155 15.10 20.65 6.42
CA LEU A 155 16.27 20.89 7.24
C LEU A 155 17.24 21.83 6.53
N LYS A 156 17.82 22.78 7.26
CA LYS A 156 18.89 23.64 6.75
C LYS A 156 20.21 22.87 6.62
N PRO A 157 21.17 23.31 5.79
CA PRO A 157 22.43 22.60 5.59
C PRO A 157 23.23 22.36 6.88
N ASN A 158 23.19 23.32 7.81
CA ASN A 158 23.88 23.30 9.10
C ASN A 158 23.09 22.62 10.24
N THR A 159 22.05 21.83 9.92
CA THR A 159 21.24 21.13 10.93
C THR A 159 21.97 19.88 11.44
N ILE A 160 22.05 19.76 12.76
CA ILE A 160 22.57 18.58 13.46
C ILE A 160 21.42 17.62 13.73
N VAL A 161 21.52 16.40 13.21
CA VAL A 161 20.49 15.35 13.40
C VAL A 161 20.96 14.37 14.47
N ASP A 162 20.22 14.32 15.60
CA ASP A 162 20.51 13.41 16.70
C ASP A 162 19.90 12.02 16.49
N TYR A 163 18.71 11.96 15.89
CA TYR A 163 17.97 10.73 15.67
C TYR A 163 17.13 10.81 14.40
N ILE A 164 17.10 9.71 13.68
CA ILE A 164 16.17 9.47 12.55
C ILE A 164 15.64 8.04 12.60
N ALA A 165 14.31 7.89 12.44
CA ALA A 165 13.65 6.59 12.32
C ALA A 165 14.15 5.83 11.09
N LYS A 166 14.08 4.50 11.14
CA LYS A 166 14.53 3.63 10.05
C LYS A 166 13.34 3.03 9.31
N VAL A 167 13.53 2.75 8.03
CA VAL A 167 12.55 1.96 7.25
C VAL A 167 12.38 0.58 7.88
N GLY A 168 11.13 0.12 8.03
CA GLY A 168 10.75 -1.10 8.74
C GLY A 168 10.54 -0.92 10.25
N GLN A 169 10.72 0.29 10.78
CA GLN A 169 10.56 0.56 12.21
C GLN A 169 9.07 0.72 12.55
N PRO A 170 8.53 -0.07 13.52
CA PRO A 170 7.21 0.17 14.07
C PRO A 170 7.22 1.46 14.90
N VAL A 171 6.18 2.25 14.79
CA VAL A 171 5.99 3.51 15.51
C VAL A 171 4.58 3.60 16.08
N LYS A 172 4.45 4.21 17.25
CA LYS A 172 3.16 4.58 17.85
C LYS A 172 2.89 6.06 17.63
N THR A 173 1.63 6.45 17.74
CA THR A 173 1.25 7.87 17.76
C THR A 173 2.05 8.61 18.83
N GLY A 174 2.77 9.65 18.42
CA GLY A 174 3.63 10.44 19.31
C GLY A 174 5.10 9.99 19.35
N ASP A 175 5.46 8.83 18.78
CA ASP A 175 6.86 8.40 18.66
C ASP A 175 7.66 9.33 17.74
N VAL A 176 8.94 9.46 18.05
CA VAL A 176 9.85 10.36 17.33
C VAL A 176 10.24 9.77 15.97
N LEU A 177 9.99 10.51 14.90
CA LEU A 177 10.48 10.22 13.56
C LEU A 177 11.87 10.80 13.31
N ILE A 178 12.08 12.04 13.73
CA ILE A 178 13.38 12.71 13.66
C ILE A 178 13.52 13.71 14.80
N LYS A 179 14.74 13.80 15.35
CA LYS A 179 15.13 14.80 16.35
C LYS A 179 16.35 15.52 15.86
N PHE A 180 16.31 16.84 15.85
CA PHE A 180 17.38 17.68 15.33
C PHE A 180 17.46 19.03 16.04
N SER A 181 18.60 19.69 15.90
CA SER A 181 18.84 21.07 16.34
C SER A 181 19.51 21.89 15.24
N GLU A 182 19.25 23.16 15.18
CA GLU A 182 20.07 24.05 14.34
C GLU A 182 21.44 24.22 15.00
N ALA A 183 22.53 24.25 14.19
CA ALA A 183 23.85 24.54 14.71
C ALA A 183 23.85 25.90 15.37
N MET A 184 24.34 25.96 16.59
CA MET A 184 24.51 27.23 17.29
C MET A 184 25.62 28.06 16.62
N SER A 185 25.48 29.39 16.61
CA SER A 185 26.59 30.27 16.22
C SER A 185 27.80 30.01 17.10
N ASP A 186 29.02 30.24 16.57
CA ASP A 186 30.28 30.05 17.31
C ASP A 186 30.27 30.80 18.63
N GLU A 187 29.69 32.00 18.69
CA GLU A 187 29.50 32.79 19.89
C GLU A 187 28.60 32.12 20.93
N MET A 188 27.49 31.53 20.49
CA MET A 188 26.56 30.83 21.35
C MET A 188 27.19 29.53 21.86
N GLN A 189 27.97 28.82 21.01
CA GLN A 189 28.68 27.60 21.37
C GLN A 189 29.81 27.88 22.38
N ALA A 190 30.54 28.99 22.25
CA ALA A 190 31.53 29.44 23.20
C ALA A 190 30.89 29.82 24.56
N LEU A 191 29.76 30.51 24.54
CA LEU A 191 28.97 30.82 25.73
C LEU A 191 28.48 29.53 26.44
N PHE A 192 27.96 28.59 25.69
CA PHE A 192 27.51 27.28 26.18
C PHE A 192 28.67 26.49 26.82
N ASN A 193 29.84 26.47 26.17
CA ASN A 193 31.00 25.76 26.67
C ASN A 193 31.57 26.42 27.95
N SER A 194 31.44 27.75 28.11
CA SER A 194 31.85 28.47 29.33
C SER A 194 30.92 28.21 30.52
N MET A 195 29.71 27.74 30.27
CA MET A 195 28.67 27.48 31.29
C MET A 195 28.50 26.00 31.63
N ARG A 196 29.39 25.10 31.18
CA ARG A 196 29.26 23.65 31.14
C ARG A 196 29.02 22.92 32.48
N ASP A 197 29.19 23.63 33.61
CA ASP A 197 29.05 23.07 34.96
C ASP A 197 27.63 23.15 35.56
N ASN A 198 26.61 23.48 34.77
CA ASN A 198 25.26 23.67 35.25
C ASN A 198 24.28 22.63 34.64
N ASP A 199 23.72 21.73 35.46
CA ASP A 199 22.69 20.72 35.05
C ASP A 199 21.49 21.35 34.32
N ARG A 200 21.18 22.61 34.55
CA ARG A 200 20.12 23.35 33.87
C ARG A 200 20.41 23.59 32.37
N LEU A 201 21.67 23.66 31.97
CA LEU A 201 22.06 23.91 30.57
C LEU A 201 21.85 22.66 29.71
N GLY A 202 22.04 21.47 30.28
CA GLY A 202 21.69 20.22 29.60
C GLY A 202 20.21 20.13 29.27
N GLN A 203 19.36 20.62 30.17
CA GLN A 203 17.89 20.66 29.94
C GLN A 203 17.54 21.73 28.88
N ILE A 204 18.13 22.89 28.91
CA ILE A 204 17.92 23.95 27.89
C ILE A 204 18.37 23.49 26.51
N ALA A 205 19.49 22.78 26.40
CA ALA A 205 19.97 22.21 25.15
C ALA A 205 19.03 21.10 24.61
N GLU A 206 18.44 20.28 25.49
CA GLU A 206 17.43 19.29 25.10
C GLU A 206 16.11 19.94 24.70
N ASP A 207 15.70 21.01 25.40
CA ASP A 207 14.47 21.75 25.09
C ASP A 207 14.59 22.56 23.78
N ALA A 208 15.81 22.93 23.37
CA ALA A 208 16.09 23.60 22.10
C ALA A 208 15.99 22.65 20.87
N LYS A 209 15.92 21.34 21.09
CA LYS A 209 15.82 20.35 20.01
C LYS A 209 14.41 20.25 19.45
N THR A 210 14.31 20.36 18.14
CA THR A 210 13.05 20.14 17.43
C THR A 210 12.82 18.64 17.24
N THR A 211 11.59 18.22 17.56
CA THR A 211 11.18 16.81 17.45
C THR A 211 9.96 16.70 16.57
N ILE A 212 10.06 15.93 15.49
CA ILE A 212 8.92 15.59 14.64
C ILE A 212 8.44 14.18 15.00
N LYS A 213 7.15 14.05 15.22
CA LYS A 213 6.51 12.83 15.75
C LYS A 213 5.56 12.19 14.73
N ALA A 214 5.41 10.89 14.85
CA ALA A 214 4.42 10.11 14.10
C ALA A 214 2.99 10.51 14.52
N LYS A 215 2.12 10.71 13.54
CA LYS A 215 0.70 11.04 13.74
C LYS A 215 -0.14 9.80 14.00
N HIS A 216 0.22 8.69 13.40
CA HIS A 216 -0.50 7.43 13.46
C HIS A 216 0.40 6.29 13.97
N THR A 217 -0.23 5.30 14.61
CA THR A 217 0.42 4.04 14.98
C THR A 217 0.53 3.16 13.74
N GLY A 218 1.76 2.73 13.40
CA GLY A 218 2.00 1.95 12.20
C GLY A 218 3.47 1.60 12.00
N GLU A 219 3.93 1.64 10.75
CA GLU A 219 5.30 1.29 10.36
C GLU A 219 5.87 2.33 9.39
N VAL A 220 7.12 2.69 9.54
CA VAL A 220 7.84 3.54 8.56
C VAL A 220 8.17 2.68 7.35
N VAL A 221 7.43 2.83 6.25
CA VAL A 221 7.59 1.98 5.05
C VAL A 221 8.59 2.53 4.06
N ASP A 222 8.79 3.85 4.02
CA ASP A 222 9.78 4.48 3.15
C ASP A 222 10.27 5.81 3.74
N ILE A 223 11.48 6.22 3.37
CA ILE A 223 12.05 7.53 3.65
C ILE A 223 12.72 8.00 2.38
N LYS A 224 12.27 9.14 1.84
CA LYS A 224 12.85 9.76 0.65
C LYS A 224 13.58 11.02 1.04
N ILE A 225 14.77 11.22 0.48
CA ILE A 225 15.65 12.35 0.80
C ILE A 225 16.01 13.07 -0.48
N TYR A 226 15.87 14.39 -0.45
CA TYR A 226 16.17 15.28 -1.57
C TYR A 226 17.05 16.41 -1.04
N THR A 227 18.10 16.77 -1.76
CA THR A 227 18.99 17.89 -1.39
C THR A 227 18.97 18.97 -2.47
N THR A 228 19.03 20.24 -2.07
CA THR A 228 19.18 21.38 -2.97
C THR A 228 20.60 21.94 -2.97
N VAL A 229 21.44 21.45 -2.06
CA VAL A 229 22.82 21.90 -1.89
C VAL A 229 23.79 20.73 -2.10
N PRO A 230 25.04 21.01 -2.49
CA PRO A 230 26.09 20.00 -2.57
C PRO A 230 26.36 19.32 -1.22
N ASN A 231 26.85 18.09 -1.26
CA ASN A 231 27.10 17.30 -0.06
C ASN A 231 28.15 17.89 0.88
N ASP A 232 29.10 18.68 0.37
CA ASP A 232 30.17 19.33 1.11
C ASP A 232 29.70 20.54 1.95
N GLU A 233 28.51 21.03 1.69
CA GLU A 233 27.88 22.11 2.46
C GLU A 233 27.04 21.60 3.65
N LEU A 234 26.87 20.27 3.79
CA LEU A 234 26.03 19.68 4.83
C LEU A 234 26.80 19.41 6.13
N ASP A 235 26.10 19.57 7.27
CA ASP A 235 26.61 19.10 8.58
C ASP A 235 26.95 17.60 8.51
N PRO A 236 28.02 17.12 9.18
CA PRO A 236 28.45 15.72 9.13
C PRO A 236 27.37 14.71 9.48
N SER A 237 26.45 15.02 10.40
CA SER A 237 25.35 14.14 10.79
C SER A 237 24.30 14.01 9.67
N LEU A 238 23.97 15.12 9.04
CA LEU A 238 23.05 15.20 7.91
C LEU A 238 23.66 14.60 6.64
N LEU A 239 24.94 14.90 6.38
CA LEU A 239 25.72 14.33 5.28
C LEU A 239 25.72 12.79 5.33
N LYS A 240 25.89 12.20 6.51
CA LYS A 240 25.85 10.75 6.68
C LYS A 240 24.51 10.17 6.23
N ILE A 241 23.41 10.79 6.61
CA ILE A 241 22.04 10.37 6.25
C ILE A 241 21.84 10.44 4.73
N VAL A 242 22.23 11.55 4.12
CA VAL A 242 22.12 11.76 2.66
C VAL A 242 22.98 10.76 1.90
N THR A 243 24.24 10.58 2.30
CA THR A 243 25.15 9.63 1.61
C THR A 243 24.74 8.18 1.77
N ASP A 244 24.22 7.77 2.93
CA ASP A 244 23.69 6.42 3.13
C ASP A 244 22.46 6.16 2.24
N TYR A 245 21.58 7.15 2.11
CA TYR A 245 20.44 7.08 1.18
C TYR A 245 20.91 6.99 -0.28
N GLN A 246 21.82 7.86 -0.72
CA GLN A 246 22.40 7.84 -2.07
C GLN A 246 23.04 6.47 -2.38
N LYS A 247 23.83 5.91 -1.47
CA LYS A 247 24.43 4.57 -1.61
C LYS A 247 23.37 3.49 -1.78
N LYS A 248 22.31 3.53 -0.99
CA LYS A 248 21.19 2.58 -1.08
C LYS A 248 20.56 2.62 -2.48
N ILE A 249 20.25 3.81 -3.00
CA ILE A 249 19.63 3.98 -4.32
C ILE A 249 20.57 3.57 -5.45
N ARG A 250 21.86 3.97 -5.40
CA ARG A 250 22.87 3.53 -6.38
C ARG A 250 23.02 2.01 -6.40
N SER A 251 23.10 1.38 -5.22
CA SER A 251 23.18 -0.08 -5.11
C SER A 251 21.95 -0.79 -5.70
N ARG A 252 20.76 -0.26 -5.44
CA ARG A 252 19.51 -0.75 -6.01
C ARG A 252 19.50 -0.68 -7.54
N ASN A 253 19.96 0.45 -8.08
CA ASN A 253 19.88 0.73 -9.51
C ASN A 253 21.03 0.12 -10.32
N LYS A 254 22.09 -0.37 -9.68
CA LYS A 254 23.27 -0.96 -10.35
C LYS A 254 22.93 -2.08 -11.34
N VAL A 255 21.86 -2.84 -11.10
CA VAL A 255 21.42 -3.90 -12.01
C VAL A 255 20.91 -3.32 -13.33
N LEU A 256 20.34 -2.13 -13.28
CA LEU A 256 19.76 -1.48 -14.46
C LEU A 256 20.85 -1.03 -15.44
N ASP A 257 22.00 -0.57 -14.96
CA ASP A 257 23.13 -0.15 -15.79
C ASP A 257 23.62 -1.30 -16.71
N LYS A 258 23.44 -2.55 -16.26
CA LYS A 258 23.82 -3.75 -17.02
C LYS A 258 22.90 -4.00 -18.22
N TYR A 259 21.64 -3.60 -18.14
CA TYR A 259 20.60 -3.93 -19.12
C TYR A 259 20.02 -2.72 -19.85
N ALA A 260 20.27 -1.51 -19.37
CA ALA A 260 19.79 -0.29 -19.98
C ALA A 260 20.35 -0.13 -21.39
N ASN A 261 19.46 0.03 -22.38
CA ASN A 261 19.85 0.43 -23.71
C ASN A 261 19.53 1.92 -23.84
N PRO A 262 20.50 2.79 -24.24
CA PRO A 262 20.30 4.23 -24.35
C PRO A 262 19.12 4.65 -25.23
N ASP A 263 18.73 3.79 -26.19
CA ASP A 263 17.63 4.05 -27.12
C ASP A 263 16.26 3.55 -26.62
N ASP A 264 16.17 2.92 -25.42
CA ASP A 264 14.96 2.29 -24.93
C ASP A 264 14.32 3.13 -23.82
N VAL A 265 13.60 4.19 -24.22
CA VAL A 265 12.94 5.16 -23.32
C VAL A 265 11.94 4.51 -22.35
N LYS A 266 11.44 3.31 -22.63
CA LYS A 266 10.49 2.57 -21.77
C LYS A 266 11.14 1.59 -20.81
N PHE A 267 12.44 1.40 -20.88
CA PHE A 267 13.15 0.54 -19.92
C PHE A 267 13.07 1.10 -18.48
N TYR A 268 12.65 2.35 -18.33
CA TYR A 268 13.02 3.16 -17.20
C TYR A 268 11.98 4.23 -16.82
N GLU A 269 11.02 3.91 -16.00
CA GLU A 269 10.44 4.97 -15.15
C GLU A 269 11.36 5.31 -13.95
N ALA A 270 12.31 4.44 -13.64
CA ALA A 270 13.29 4.65 -12.57
C ALA A 270 14.45 5.58 -12.95
N GLY A 271 14.67 5.90 -14.21
CA GLY A 271 15.71 6.84 -14.66
C GLY A 271 15.57 8.24 -14.08
N GLN A 272 14.34 8.67 -13.80
CA GLN A 272 14.08 9.91 -13.07
C GLN A 272 14.56 9.88 -11.60
N ILE A 273 14.63 8.70 -10.98
CA ILE A 273 15.01 8.55 -9.57
C ILE A 273 16.54 8.67 -9.40
N ILE A 274 17.35 8.27 -10.38
CA ILE A 274 18.81 8.34 -10.28
C ILE A 274 19.30 9.78 -10.31
N SER A 275 18.81 10.57 -11.26
CA SER A 275 19.16 11.99 -11.36
C SER A 275 18.68 12.83 -10.17
N GLU A 276 17.58 12.42 -9.52
CA GLU A 276 17.05 13.11 -8.34
C GLU A 276 17.86 12.84 -7.06
N VAL A 277 18.77 11.86 -7.04
CA VAL A 277 19.49 11.44 -5.84
C VAL A 277 20.97 11.84 -5.85
N ASP A 278 21.59 11.90 -7.03
CA ASP A 278 23.03 12.08 -7.17
C ASP A 278 23.47 13.54 -7.31
N GLU A 279 22.57 14.43 -7.69
CA GLU A 279 22.82 15.85 -7.86
C GLU A 279 21.82 16.68 -7.06
N PRO A 280 22.21 17.88 -6.61
CA PRO A 280 21.29 18.81 -6.00
C PRO A 280 20.11 19.12 -6.92
N ILE A 281 18.90 19.01 -6.39
CA ILE A 281 17.67 19.26 -7.15
C ILE A 281 17.39 20.76 -7.15
N ASN A 282 17.19 21.33 -8.31
CA ASN A 282 16.71 22.71 -8.41
C ASN A 282 15.21 22.75 -8.06
N PRO A 283 14.80 23.58 -7.10
CA PRO A 283 13.40 23.82 -6.81
C PRO A 283 12.64 24.25 -8.07
N SER A 284 11.35 23.93 -8.13
CA SER A 284 10.46 24.41 -9.18
C SER A 284 10.46 25.96 -9.22
N LYS A 285 9.92 26.56 -10.28
CA LYS A 285 9.78 28.04 -10.40
C LYS A 285 9.10 28.70 -9.19
N ASN A 286 8.36 27.92 -8.39
CA ASN A 286 7.68 28.38 -7.18
C ASN A 286 8.46 28.06 -5.90
N GLY A 287 9.74 27.66 -5.95
CA GLY A 287 10.55 27.33 -4.79
C GLY A 287 10.14 26.03 -4.10
N LYS A 288 9.53 25.07 -4.81
CA LYS A 288 9.01 23.84 -4.22
C LYS A 288 9.69 22.59 -4.78
N ILE A 289 9.96 21.62 -3.89
CA ILE A 289 10.31 20.25 -4.22
C ILE A 289 9.21 19.32 -3.64
N LYS A 290 8.62 18.45 -4.49
CA LYS A 290 7.55 17.51 -4.10
C LYS A 290 6.39 18.16 -3.32
N GLY A 291 6.13 19.45 -3.55
CA GLY A 291 5.05 20.20 -2.90
C GLY A 291 5.47 21.08 -1.72
N GLU A 292 6.65 20.85 -1.16
CA GLU A 292 7.18 21.58 -0.01
C GLU A 292 8.10 22.74 -0.43
N TYR A 293 8.01 23.86 0.28
CA TYR A 293 8.91 25.00 0.10
C TYR A 293 10.27 24.68 0.68
N ILE A 294 11.32 24.83 -0.12
CA ILE A 294 12.70 24.65 0.29
C ILE A 294 13.59 25.64 -0.50
N ASP A 295 14.32 26.47 0.23
CA ASP A 295 15.32 27.36 -0.38
C ASP A 295 16.65 26.62 -0.53
N GLU A 296 17.33 26.36 0.59
CA GLU A 296 18.60 25.62 0.65
C GLU A 296 18.54 24.61 1.78
N GLY A 297 18.91 23.34 1.49
CA GLY A 297 18.96 22.29 2.49
C GLY A 297 18.51 20.91 2.02
N VAL A 298 17.93 20.17 2.94
CA VAL A 298 17.51 18.77 2.73
C VAL A 298 16.03 18.60 3.07
N LEU A 299 15.28 18.04 2.16
CA LEU A 299 13.90 17.59 2.37
C LEU A 299 13.91 16.10 2.67
N ILE A 300 13.38 15.72 3.82
CA ILE A 300 13.16 14.32 4.22
C ILE A 300 11.66 14.07 4.25
N LEU A 301 11.20 13.10 3.49
CA LEU A 301 9.81 12.65 3.47
C LEU A 301 9.71 11.29 4.18
N PHE A 302 9.05 11.25 5.32
CA PHE A 302 8.72 10.00 6.00
C PHE A 302 7.36 9.50 5.53
N TYR A 303 7.27 8.21 5.22
CA TYR A 303 6.03 7.53 4.86
C TYR A 303 5.69 6.51 5.95
N VAL A 304 4.63 6.77 6.70
CA VAL A 304 4.16 5.92 7.80
C VAL A 304 2.89 5.23 7.37
N LYS A 305 2.94 3.91 7.23
CA LYS A 305 1.78 3.08 6.89
C LYS A 305 1.00 2.74 8.15
N TYR A 306 -0.31 2.93 8.11
CA TYR A 306 -1.22 2.60 9.19
C TYR A 306 -2.52 1.98 8.66
N LYS A 307 -3.25 1.25 9.51
CA LYS A 307 -4.57 0.73 9.20
C LYS A 307 -5.64 1.68 9.68
N ASP A 308 -6.60 1.97 8.81
CA ASP A 308 -7.82 2.68 9.13
C ASP A 308 -9.00 1.70 8.97
N VAL A 309 -9.61 1.31 10.08
CA VAL A 309 -10.69 0.33 10.12
C VAL A 309 -12.03 0.98 9.81
N ALA A 310 -12.95 0.23 9.20
CA ALA A 310 -14.28 0.75 8.90
C ALA A 310 -15.04 1.04 10.20
N ALA A 311 -15.54 2.26 10.33
CA ALA A 311 -16.18 2.76 11.54
C ALA A 311 -17.60 3.29 11.27
N LYS A 312 -18.31 3.63 12.35
CA LYS A 312 -19.62 4.28 12.28
C LYS A 312 -19.53 5.55 11.42
N GLY A 313 -20.41 5.68 10.44
CA GLY A 313 -20.48 6.81 9.52
C GLY A 313 -19.79 6.56 8.18
N ASP A 314 -18.96 5.53 8.08
CA ASP A 314 -18.31 5.18 6.82
C ASP A 314 -19.32 4.66 5.80
N LYS A 315 -19.07 5.01 4.54
CA LYS A 315 -19.88 4.54 3.43
C LYS A 315 -19.33 3.24 2.90
N ILE A 316 -20.13 2.19 2.98
CA ILE A 316 -19.83 0.88 2.41
C ILE A 316 -20.73 0.61 1.19
N VAL A 317 -20.28 -0.25 0.32
CA VAL A 317 -21.06 -0.69 -0.83
C VAL A 317 -21.05 -2.21 -0.91
N ALA A 318 -22.23 -2.80 -0.91
CA ALA A 318 -22.40 -4.20 -1.27
C ALA A 318 -22.45 -4.36 -2.79
N ASN A 319 -22.46 -5.57 -3.28
CA ASN A 319 -22.55 -5.87 -4.71
C ASN A 319 -23.76 -5.13 -5.36
N PHE A 320 -23.69 -4.90 -6.68
CA PHE A 320 -24.72 -4.18 -7.46
C PHE A 320 -24.95 -2.72 -7.05
N ALA A 321 -23.89 -2.04 -6.60
CA ALA A 321 -23.94 -0.65 -6.17
C ALA A 321 -24.92 -0.37 -5.02
N LEU A 322 -25.27 -1.39 -4.23
CA LEU A 322 -26.07 -1.24 -3.03
C LEU A 322 -25.24 -0.54 -1.95
N LYS A 323 -25.38 0.78 -1.88
CA LYS A 323 -24.61 1.65 -1.02
C LYS A 323 -25.32 1.87 0.31
N GLY A 324 -24.61 1.71 1.38
CA GLY A 324 -25.10 1.98 2.73
C GLY A 324 -24.12 2.82 3.55
N VAL A 325 -24.56 3.22 4.72
CA VAL A 325 -23.74 3.89 5.73
C VAL A 325 -23.65 2.99 6.94
N THR A 326 -22.43 2.75 7.42
CA THR A 326 -22.21 1.99 8.65
C THR A 326 -22.87 2.67 9.82
N SER A 327 -23.95 2.07 10.34
CA SER A 327 -24.71 2.64 11.47
C SER A 327 -23.98 2.45 12.79
N HIS A 328 -23.45 1.26 13.00
CA HIS A 328 -22.61 0.91 14.14
C HIS A 328 -21.79 -0.35 13.84
N VAL A 329 -20.79 -0.59 14.67
CA VAL A 329 -20.02 -1.83 14.67
C VAL A 329 -20.60 -2.70 15.78
N ILE A 330 -21.04 -3.90 15.44
CA ILE A 330 -21.59 -4.89 16.38
C ILE A 330 -20.43 -5.46 17.18
N ASP A 331 -20.55 -5.41 18.51
CA ASP A 331 -19.53 -5.94 19.43
C ASP A 331 -19.40 -7.46 19.31
N GLU A 332 -18.21 -7.97 19.63
CA GLU A 332 -17.94 -9.41 19.65
C GLU A 332 -18.91 -10.14 20.61
N GLY A 333 -19.44 -11.26 20.13
CA GLY A 333 -20.42 -12.07 20.86
C GLY A 333 -21.88 -11.68 20.67
N TYR A 334 -22.16 -10.59 19.94
CA TYR A 334 -23.50 -10.15 19.56
C TYR A 334 -23.77 -10.26 18.07
N GLU A 335 -22.90 -10.96 17.33
CA GLU A 335 -23.03 -11.11 15.87
C GLU A 335 -24.30 -11.89 15.53
N PRO A 336 -25.05 -11.44 14.51
CA PRO A 336 -26.17 -12.21 14.00
C PRO A 336 -25.70 -13.54 13.38
N TYR A 337 -26.48 -14.57 13.56
CA TYR A 337 -26.18 -15.90 13.02
C TYR A 337 -27.42 -16.56 12.43
N SER A 338 -27.23 -17.61 11.67
CA SER A 338 -28.32 -18.43 11.13
C SER A 338 -28.50 -19.67 12.00
N GLU A 339 -29.73 -20.02 12.38
CA GLU A 339 -30.03 -21.25 13.11
C GLU A 339 -29.54 -22.51 12.38
N TYR A 340 -29.48 -22.47 11.03
CA TYR A 340 -28.94 -23.56 10.22
C TYR A 340 -27.41 -23.66 10.25
N ARG A 341 -26.73 -22.58 10.63
CA ARG A 341 -25.27 -22.46 10.70
C ARG A 341 -24.87 -21.55 11.85
N PRO A 342 -25.04 -22.01 13.08
CA PRO A 342 -24.76 -21.19 14.27
C PRO A 342 -23.27 -20.90 14.46
N ASP A 343 -22.40 -21.67 13.82
CA ASP A 343 -20.94 -21.47 13.77
C ASP A 343 -20.48 -20.40 12.78
N GLU A 344 -21.40 -19.86 11.97
CA GLU A 344 -21.08 -18.89 10.93
C GLU A 344 -21.79 -17.55 11.17
N GLU A 345 -21.04 -16.52 11.56
CA GLU A 345 -21.59 -15.18 11.73
C GLU A 345 -22.16 -14.60 10.43
N ILE A 346 -23.18 -13.78 10.54
CA ILE A 346 -23.65 -12.88 9.48
C ILE A 346 -22.96 -11.54 9.73
N SER A 347 -22.07 -11.15 8.84
CA SER A 347 -21.18 -10.02 9.09
C SER A 347 -21.83 -8.66 8.89
N THR A 348 -22.97 -8.61 8.19
CA THR A 348 -23.74 -7.37 7.97
C THR A 348 -25.20 -7.67 7.61
N ILE A 349 -26.08 -6.73 7.94
CA ILE A 349 -27.49 -6.80 7.60
C ILE A 349 -27.85 -5.59 6.73
N ILE A 350 -28.60 -5.82 5.67
CA ILE A 350 -29.11 -4.79 4.77
C ILE A 350 -30.64 -4.76 4.86
N ALA A 351 -31.22 -3.57 4.97
CA ALA A 351 -32.65 -3.42 5.01
C ALA A 351 -33.33 -3.92 3.73
N PRO A 352 -34.44 -4.65 3.82
CA PRO A 352 -35.19 -5.09 2.63
C PRO A 352 -35.65 -3.91 1.75
N LEU A 353 -35.96 -2.78 2.36
CA LEU A 353 -36.39 -1.57 1.66
C LEU A 353 -35.27 -1.00 0.76
N ALA A 354 -34.01 -1.05 1.19
CA ALA A 354 -32.87 -0.61 0.40
C ALA A 354 -32.71 -1.41 -0.89
N VAL A 355 -33.05 -2.71 -0.86
CA VAL A 355 -33.02 -3.60 -2.03
C VAL A 355 -34.24 -3.36 -2.92
N ALA A 356 -35.44 -3.30 -2.34
CA ALA A 356 -36.69 -3.16 -3.06
C ALA A 356 -36.79 -1.81 -3.80
N ALA A 357 -36.37 -0.72 -3.17
CA ALA A 357 -36.39 0.62 -3.74
C ALA A 357 -35.49 0.74 -4.99
N ARG A 358 -34.44 -0.06 -5.11
CA ARG A 358 -33.51 -0.04 -6.26
C ARG A 358 -33.93 -0.91 -7.44
N LYS A 359 -34.97 -1.72 -7.28
CA LYS A 359 -35.52 -2.62 -8.34
C LYS A 359 -34.43 -3.50 -8.99
N THR A 360 -33.49 -4.00 -8.21
CA THR A 360 -32.33 -4.81 -8.67
C THR A 360 -32.49 -6.28 -8.26
N PRO A 361 -33.30 -7.09 -8.98
CA PRO A 361 -33.49 -8.52 -8.64
C PRO A 361 -32.22 -9.33 -8.81
N SER A 362 -31.24 -8.87 -9.59
CA SER A 362 -29.95 -9.51 -9.81
C SER A 362 -29.17 -9.76 -8.53
N ILE A 363 -29.37 -8.96 -7.47
CA ILE A 363 -28.73 -9.19 -6.17
C ILE A 363 -29.15 -10.54 -5.57
N PHE A 364 -30.41 -10.92 -5.63
CA PHE A 364 -30.90 -12.20 -5.12
C PHE A 364 -30.33 -13.37 -5.91
N ILE A 365 -30.24 -13.25 -7.25
CA ILE A 365 -29.65 -14.26 -8.12
C ILE A 365 -28.18 -14.46 -7.79
N ALA A 366 -27.42 -13.37 -7.62
CA ALA A 366 -26.02 -13.44 -7.26
C ALA A 366 -25.79 -13.99 -5.84
N MET A 367 -26.62 -13.59 -4.86
CA MET A 367 -26.55 -14.14 -3.50
C MET A 367 -26.81 -15.65 -3.50
N PHE A 368 -27.82 -16.11 -4.25
CA PHE A 368 -28.11 -17.54 -4.39
C PHE A 368 -26.95 -18.28 -5.05
N GLY A 369 -26.44 -17.78 -6.18
CA GLY A 369 -25.30 -18.37 -6.88
C GLY A 369 -24.04 -18.43 -6.02
N ASN A 370 -23.71 -17.32 -5.32
CA ASN A 370 -22.57 -17.28 -4.40
C ASN A 370 -22.73 -18.32 -3.27
N LYS A 371 -23.93 -18.45 -2.70
CA LYS A 371 -24.21 -19.45 -1.67
C LYS A 371 -24.02 -20.88 -2.18
N LEU A 372 -24.48 -21.18 -3.38
CA LEU A 372 -24.25 -22.49 -4.03
C LEU A 372 -22.77 -22.77 -4.23
N LEU A 373 -21.99 -21.79 -4.72
CA LEU A 373 -20.55 -21.94 -4.93
C LEU A 373 -19.78 -22.14 -3.62
N ILE A 374 -20.13 -21.39 -2.58
CA ILE A 374 -19.53 -21.56 -1.25
C ILE A 374 -19.81 -22.96 -0.70
N GLU A 375 -21.05 -23.45 -0.83
CA GLU A 375 -21.43 -24.78 -0.38
C GLU A 375 -20.73 -25.88 -1.19
N ALA A 376 -20.68 -25.74 -2.51
CA ALA A 376 -19.94 -26.67 -3.37
C ALA A 376 -18.45 -26.72 -3.02
N LYS A 377 -17.83 -25.55 -2.82
CA LYS A 377 -16.41 -25.45 -2.39
C LYS A 377 -16.19 -26.13 -1.04
N ARG A 378 -17.11 -25.97 -0.10
CA ARG A 378 -17.04 -26.61 1.22
C ARG A 378 -17.12 -28.13 1.10
N GLN A 379 -18.07 -28.65 0.30
CA GLN A 379 -18.22 -30.11 0.07
C GLN A 379 -16.99 -30.69 -0.63
N LEU A 380 -16.44 -29.99 -1.63
CA LEU A 380 -15.20 -30.40 -2.28
C LEU A 380 -14.02 -30.44 -1.30
N LYS A 381 -13.88 -29.42 -0.46
CA LYS A 381 -12.86 -29.40 0.59
C LYS A 381 -13.01 -30.56 1.56
N ASP A 382 -14.23 -30.85 1.99
CA ASP A 382 -14.52 -31.98 2.89
C ASP A 382 -14.14 -33.31 2.26
N ILE A 383 -14.45 -33.50 0.97
CA ILE A 383 -14.13 -34.74 0.23
C ILE A 383 -12.60 -34.88 0.01
N TYR A 384 -11.95 -33.84 -0.53
CA TYR A 384 -10.56 -33.94 -1.00
C TYR A 384 -9.52 -33.70 0.08
N LEU A 385 -9.82 -32.87 1.06
CA LEU A 385 -8.85 -32.50 2.12
C LEU A 385 -9.15 -33.21 3.45
N ASN A 386 -10.44 -33.39 3.77
CA ASN A 386 -10.85 -33.98 5.05
C ASN A 386 -11.22 -35.47 4.91
N GLY A 387 -11.15 -36.06 3.71
CA GLY A 387 -11.37 -37.48 3.49
C GLY A 387 -12.83 -37.97 3.67
N LYS A 388 -13.82 -37.05 3.63
CA LYS A 388 -15.22 -37.44 3.70
C LYS A 388 -15.64 -38.20 2.44
N GLU A 389 -16.50 -39.20 2.59
CA GLU A 389 -17.07 -39.89 1.44
C GLU A 389 -17.93 -38.94 0.59
N PRO A 390 -17.79 -38.99 -0.75
CA PRO A 390 -18.60 -38.17 -1.63
C PRO A 390 -20.05 -38.59 -1.58
N PRO A 391 -21.00 -37.67 -1.83
CA PRO A 391 -22.43 -38.05 -1.95
C PRO A 391 -22.65 -39.10 -3.00
N VAL A 392 -23.72 -39.92 -2.82
CA VAL A 392 -24.11 -40.95 -3.77
C VAL A 392 -24.34 -40.33 -5.16
N GLY A 393 -23.70 -40.90 -6.18
CA GLY A 393 -23.78 -40.42 -7.57
C GLY A 393 -22.67 -39.42 -7.97
N TYR A 394 -21.79 -38.99 -7.04
CA TYR A 394 -20.63 -38.19 -7.34
C TYR A 394 -19.60 -39.03 -8.12
N LYS A 395 -19.25 -38.58 -9.34
CA LYS A 395 -18.15 -39.18 -10.12
C LYS A 395 -16.90 -38.32 -9.89
N LYS A 396 -15.83 -38.94 -9.42
CA LYS A 396 -14.53 -38.31 -9.27
C LYS A 396 -13.96 -37.88 -10.61
#